data_99a1e3220fee5e74fe13b706c02f4ebb
#
_entry.id   99a1e3220fee5e74fe13b706c02f4ebb
#
_cell.length_a   1.000
_cell.length_b   1.000
_cell.length_c   1.000
_cell.angle_alpha   90.00
_cell.angle_beta   90.00
_cell.angle_gamma   90.00
#
_symmetry.space_group_name_H-M   'P 1'
#
loop_
_entity.id
_entity.type
_entity.pdbx_description
1 polymer ?
#
loop_
_entity_poly.entity_id
_entity_poly.type
_entity_poly.pdbx_seq_one_letter_code
_entity_poly.pdbx_strand_id
1 'polypeptide(L)'
;MDFVLIERNETGYLLDPAPYLAALKSFASRLPAGARRFATDPDHYDFRSERCVKDLRLREIIVSSTGGAISARATFAFNDIHPEILCISYREVSTCHVSQDPEGVLGPVQLDEIRPGDSGCVHEIQLIGGTILVTCADLDATWRRAPTS
;
A
#
# COMPACT_ATOMS: atom_id res chain seq x y z
N MET A 1 5.60 -10.43 -2.82
CA MET A 1 4.47 -10.23 -3.75
C MET A 1 4.12 -11.55 -4.40
N ASP A 2 2.84 -11.88 -4.45
CA ASP A 2 2.40 -13.14 -5.05
C ASP A 2 1.95 -12.97 -6.50
N PHE A 3 1.51 -11.79 -6.87
CA PHE A 3 0.86 -11.55 -8.15
C PHE A 3 1.46 -10.40 -8.96
N VAL A 4 1.72 -9.26 -8.32
CA VAL A 4 2.30 -8.11 -9.01
C VAL A 4 3.70 -8.48 -9.51
N LEU A 5 3.96 -8.16 -10.76
CA LEU A 5 5.26 -8.40 -11.37
C LEU A 5 6.14 -7.16 -11.26
N ILE A 6 7.30 -7.32 -10.61
CA ILE A 6 8.31 -6.29 -10.51
C ILE A 6 9.63 -6.91 -10.94
N GLU A 7 10.17 -6.45 -12.07
CA GLU A 7 11.45 -6.94 -12.60
C GLU A 7 12.43 -5.79 -12.77
N ARG A 8 13.65 -6.02 -12.33
CA ARG A 8 14.75 -5.08 -12.57
C ARG A 8 15.44 -5.43 -13.87
N ASN A 9 15.70 -4.42 -14.72
CA ASN A 9 16.48 -4.57 -15.92
C ASN A 9 17.58 -3.50 -15.98
N GLU A 10 18.35 -3.44 -17.07
CA GLU A 10 19.48 -2.51 -17.22
C GLU A 10 19.06 -1.04 -17.20
N THR A 11 17.84 -0.73 -17.58
CA THR A 11 17.33 0.64 -17.70
C THR A 11 16.40 1.04 -16.55
N GLY A 12 16.14 0.14 -15.57
CA GLY A 12 15.27 0.42 -14.44
C GLY A 12 14.41 -0.78 -14.05
N TYR A 13 13.12 -0.56 -13.83
CA TYR A 13 12.18 -1.58 -13.39
C TYR A 13 11.02 -1.72 -14.37
N LEU A 14 10.61 -2.95 -14.60
CA LEU A 14 9.32 -3.26 -15.24
C LEU A 14 8.31 -3.53 -14.13
N LEU A 15 7.23 -2.77 -14.12
CA LEU A 15 6.15 -2.89 -13.13
C LEU A 15 4.87 -3.27 -13.85
N ASP A 16 4.31 -4.42 -13.48
CA ASP A 16 3.08 -4.90 -14.12
C ASP A 16 2.07 -5.36 -13.07
N PRO A 17 0.97 -4.61 -12.88
CA PRO A 17 -0.09 -5.01 -11.97
C PRO A 17 -1.09 -6.00 -12.58
N ALA A 18 -1.01 -6.28 -13.88
CA ALA A 18 -2.03 -7.08 -14.58
C ALA A 18 -2.27 -8.46 -13.98
N PRO A 19 -1.23 -9.24 -13.59
CA PRO A 19 -1.47 -10.53 -12.95
C PRO A 19 -2.26 -10.39 -11.63
N TYR A 20 -1.98 -9.36 -10.85
CA TYR A 20 -2.73 -9.09 -9.63
C TYR A 20 -4.18 -8.71 -9.93
N LEU A 21 -4.40 -7.82 -10.91
CA LEU A 21 -5.75 -7.39 -11.28
C LEU A 21 -6.59 -8.55 -11.78
N ALA A 22 -5.99 -9.50 -12.49
CA ALA A 22 -6.66 -10.72 -12.91
C ALA A 22 -7.04 -11.59 -11.70
N ALA A 23 -6.11 -11.78 -10.76
CA ALA A 23 -6.36 -12.56 -9.55
C ALA A 23 -7.39 -11.88 -8.64
N LEU A 24 -7.36 -10.55 -8.55
CA LEU A 24 -8.29 -9.76 -7.74
C LEU A 24 -9.75 -10.07 -8.06
N LYS A 25 -10.06 -10.25 -9.34
CA LYS A 25 -11.43 -10.60 -9.76
C LYS A 25 -11.92 -11.89 -9.11
N SER A 26 -11.02 -12.82 -8.82
CA SER A 26 -11.38 -14.11 -8.23
C SER A 26 -11.51 -14.06 -6.70
N PHE A 27 -10.85 -13.13 -6.02
CA PHE A 27 -10.87 -13.10 -4.56
C PHE A 27 -11.38 -11.79 -3.95
N ALA A 28 -11.78 -10.80 -4.76
CA ALA A 28 -12.25 -9.51 -4.25
C ALA A 28 -13.40 -9.66 -3.22
N SER A 29 -14.30 -10.62 -3.44
CA SER A 29 -15.41 -10.87 -2.53
C SER A 29 -14.97 -11.39 -1.15
N ARG A 30 -13.76 -11.92 -1.04
CA ARG A 30 -13.18 -12.39 0.23
C ARG A 30 -12.39 -11.31 0.97
N LEU A 31 -12.15 -10.16 0.35
CA LEU A 31 -11.53 -9.03 1.01
C LEU A 31 -12.53 -8.35 1.95
N PRO A 32 -12.08 -7.87 3.12
CA PRO A 32 -12.89 -6.98 3.93
C PRO A 32 -13.30 -5.73 3.15
N ALA A 33 -14.37 -5.08 3.59
CA ALA A 33 -15.00 -4.02 2.81
C ALA A 33 -14.08 -2.84 2.48
N GLY A 34 -13.28 -2.37 3.44
CA GLY A 34 -12.36 -1.26 3.21
C GLY A 34 -11.21 -1.64 2.28
N ALA A 35 -10.64 -2.82 2.49
CA ALA A 35 -9.60 -3.37 1.63
C ALA A 35 -10.11 -3.53 0.20
N ARG A 36 -11.33 -4.03 0.06
CA ARG A 36 -11.97 -4.21 -1.25
C ARG A 36 -12.14 -2.89 -1.97
N ARG A 37 -12.65 -1.87 -1.28
CA ARG A 37 -12.82 -0.54 -1.88
C ARG A 37 -11.51 0.02 -2.41
N PHE A 38 -10.44 -0.11 -1.65
CA PHE A 38 -9.13 0.39 -2.05
C PHE A 38 -8.56 -0.42 -3.21
N ALA A 39 -8.57 -1.76 -3.10
CA ALA A 39 -8.02 -2.63 -4.14
C ALA A 39 -8.74 -2.50 -5.48
N THR A 40 -10.06 -2.29 -5.45
CA THR A 40 -10.88 -2.20 -6.67
C THR A 40 -11.09 -0.77 -7.16
N ASP A 41 -10.53 0.22 -6.48
CA ASP A 41 -10.58 1.61 -6.95
C ASP A 41 -9.90 1.69 -8.32
N PRO A 42 -10.58 2.23 -9.36
CA PRO A 42 -10.00 2.32 -10.70
C PRO A 42 -8.68 3.09 -10.76
N ASP A 43 -8.46 4.03 -9.85
CA ASP A 43 -7.26 4.85 -9.84
C ASP A 43 -6.05 4.15 -9.21
N HIS A 44 -6.28 3.13 -8.37
CA HIS A 44 -5.23 2.51 -7.55
C HIS A 44 -4.03 2.04 -8.37
N TYR A 45 -4.29 1.34 -9.47
CA TYR A 45 -3.25 0.76 -10.33
C TYR A 45 -3.15 1.45 -11.70
N ASP A 46 -3.84 2.55 -11.89
CA ASP A 46 -3.79 3.33 -13.12
C ASP A 46 -2.61 4.31 -13.07
N PHE A 47 -1.55 3.99 -13.80
CA PHE A 47 -0.33 4.80 -13.79
C PHE A 47 -0.52 6.22 -14.32
N ARG A 48 -1.66 6.51 -14.94
CA ARG A 48 -2.00 7.85 -15.42
C ARG A 48 -2.75 8.68 -14.39
N SER A 49 -3.25 8.04 -13.34
CA SER A 49 -4.02 8.71 -12.30
C SER A 49 -3.09 9.35 -11.27
N GLU A 50 -3.43 10.55 -10.83
CA GLU A 50 -2.76 11.20 -9.70
C GLU A 50 -2.99 10.48 -8.39
N ARG A 51 -3.97 9.59 -8.32
CA ARG A 51 -4.29 8.79 -7.15
C ARG A 51 -3.80 7.35 -7.26
N CYS A 52 -2.87 7.08 -8.16
CA CYS A 52 -2.17 5.81 -8.20
C CYS A 52 -1.14 5.76 -7.08
N VAL A 53 -0.92 4.56 -6.52
CA VAL A 53 0.07 4.40 -5.44
C VAL A 53 1.50 4.47 -5.96
N LYS A 54 1.72 4.16 -7.23
CA LYS A 54 3.04 4.19 -7.83
C LYS A 54 3.67 5.59 -7.69
N ASP A 55 4.93 5.60 -7.29
CA ASP A 55 5.74 6.80 -7.10
C ASP A 55 5.41 7.62 -5.84
N LEU A 56 4.48 7.18 -5.01
CA LEU A 56 4.27 7.80 -3.71
C LEU A 56 5.45 7.49 -2.77
N ARG A 57 5.71 8.39 -1.84
CA ARG A 57 6.74 8.21 -0.82
C ARG A 57 6.11 8.10 0.55
N LEU A 58 6.58 7.13 1.33
CA LEU A 58 6.16 7.02 2.73
C LEU A 58 6.59 8.26 3.50
N ARG A 59 5.64 8.93 4.13
CA ARG A 59 5.91 10.08 5.02
C ARG A 59 6.03 9.62 6.45
N GLU A 60 5.10 8.78 6.90
CA GLU A 60 5.01 8.41 8.30
C GLU A 60 4.23 7.10 8.41
N ILE A 61 4.62 6.28 9.37
CA ILE A 61 3.82 5.15 9.83
C ILE A 61 3.79 5.18 11.35
N ILE A 62 2.58 5.14 11.91
CA ILE A 62 2.36 5.18 13.35
C ILE A 62 1.63 3.91 13.76
N VAL A 63 2.19 3.21 14.74
CA VAL A 63 1.56 2.03 15.34
C VAL A 63 1.12 2.41 16.74
N SER A 64 -0.13 2.13 17.06
CA SER A 64 -0.75 2.47 18.33
C SER A 64 -1.43 1.27 18.95
N SER A 65 -1.52 1.25 20.28
CA SER A 65 -2.27 0.25 21.03
C SER A 65 -3.33 0.94 21.87
N THR A 66 -4.56 0.47 21.75
CA THR A 66 -5.70 0.98 22.54
C THR A 66 -6.50 -0.21 23.04
N GLY A 67 -6.57 -0.38 24.38
CA GLY A 67 -7.28 -1.49 24.97
C GLY A 67 -6.76 -2.86 24.56
N GLY A 68 -5.46 -2.96 24.26
CA GLY A 68 -4.84 -4.19 23.79
C GLY A 68 -4.95 -4.45 22.28
N ALA A 69 -5.75 -3.66 21.57
CA ALA A 69 -5.85 -3.76 20.12
C ALA A 69 -4.79 -2.86 19.45
N ILE A 70 -4.11 -3.39 18.45
CA ILE A 70 -3.08 -2.65 17.71
C ILE A 70 -3.70 -2.11 16.43
N SER A 71 -3.46 -0.84 16.17
CA SER A 71 -3.80 -0.18 14.92
C SER A 71 -2.56 0.47 14.32
N ALA A 72 -2.59 0.74 13.02
CA ALA A 72 -1.51 1.44 12.34
C ALA A 72 -2.10 2.43 11.35
N ARG A 73 -1.35 3.49 11.09
CA ARG A 73 -1.70 4.49 10.08
C ARG A 73 -0.45 4.86 9.30
N ALA A 74 -0.53 4.75 7.98
CA ALA A 74 0.54 5.13 7.08
C ALA A 74 0.08 6.30 6.21
N THR A 75 0.96 7.27 6.01
CA THR A 75 0.71 8.39 5.11
C THR A 75 1.76 8.44 4.01
N PHE A 76 1.30 8.68 2.80
CA PHE A 76 2.14 8.73 1.60
C PHE A 76 1.85 10.00 0.82
N ALA A 77 2.87 10.57 0.21
CA ALA A 77 2.73 11.73 -0.65
C ALA A 77 3.61 11.59 -1.88
N PHE A 78 3.16 12.16 -3.00
CA PHE A 78 3.95 12.14 -4.24
C PHE A 78 5.21 13.01 -4.08
N ASN A 79 5.02 14.24 -3.58
CA ASN A 79 6.10 15.18 -3.26
C ASN A 79 5.56 16.24 -2.29
N ASP A 80 6.38 17.26 -2.01
CA ASP A 80 6.00 18.32 -1.06
C ASP A 80 5.02 19.35 -1.64
N ILE A 81 4.78 19.30 -2.94
CA ILE A 81 3.96 20.28 -3.67
C ILE A 81 2.59 19.73 -4.02
N HIS A 82 2.49 18.41 -4.27
CA HIS A 82 1.23 17.77 -4.66
C HIS A 82 0.18 17.97 -3.55
N PRO A 83 -1.05 18.42 -3.90
CA PRO A 83 -2.02 18.86 -2.89
C PRO A 83 -2.66 17.71 -2.09
N GLU A 84 -2.60 16.47 -2.57
CA GLU A 84 -3.23 15.35 -1.91
C GLU A 84 -2.22 14.36 -1.34
N ILE A 85 -2.57 13.79 -0.20
CA ILE A 85 -1.83 12.68 0.43
C ILE A 85 -2.75 11.48 0.59
N LEU A 86 -2.17 10.29 0.50
CA LEU A 86 -2.86 9.04 0.78
C LEU A 86 -2.68 8.69 2.25
N CYS A 87 -3.78 8.45 2.95
CA CYS A 87 -3.77 8.00 4.33
C CYS A 87 -4.44 6.63 4.40
N ILE A 88 -3.71 5.65 4.92
CA ILE A 88 -4.22 4.29 5.10
C ILE A 88 -4.27 3.98 6.58
N SER A 89 -5.46 3.65 7.09
CA SER A 89 -5.67 3.23 8.46
C SER A 89 -5.92 1.73 8.50
N TYR A 90 -5.15 1.02 9.31
CA TYR A 90 -5.24 -0.44 9.47
C TYR A 90 -5.82 -0.75 10.84
N ARG A 91 -6.85 -1.61 10.88
CA ARG A 91 -7.52 -2.00 12.13
C ARG A 91 -7.17 -3.42 12.52
N GLU A 92 -7.05 -3.65 13.84
CA GLU A 92 -6.72 -4.96 14.41
C GLU A 92 -5.53 -5.58 13.69
N VAL A 93 -4.40 -4.92 13.83
CA VAL A 93 -3.13 -5.32 13.19
C VAL A 93 -2.52 -6.46 13.95
N SER A 94 -2.21 -7.56 13.26
CA SER A 94 -1.46 -8.67 13.82
C SER A 94 0.02 -8.64 13.41
N THR A 95 0.33 -8.04 12.28
CA THR A 95 1.71 -7.87 11.80
C THR A 95 1.86 -6.51 11.16
N CYS A 96 2.88 -5.77 11.55
CA CYS A 96 3.29 -4.55 10.86
C CYS A 96 4.81 -4.59 10.75
N HIS A 97 5.31 -4.77 9.54
CA HIS A 97 6.73 -4.96 9.29
C HIS A 97 7.20 -3.98 8.22
N VAL A 98 8.17 -3.14 8.58
CA VAL A 98 8.82 -2.23 7.65
C VAL A 98 10.28 -2.64 7.55
N SER A 99 10.73 -2.96 6.35
CA SER A 99 12.12 -3.35 6.12
C SER A 99 12.76 -2.43 5.09
N GLN A 100 14.04 -2.19 5.28
CA GLN A 100 14.86 -1.38 4.38
C GLN A 100 16.13 -2.16 4.05
N ASP A 101 16.55 -2.12 2.80
CA ASP A 101 17.79 -2.77 2.37
C ASP A 101 18.98 -2.14 3.10
N PRO A 102 19.97 -2.94 3.53
CA PRO A 102 21.07 -2.42 4.37
C PRO A 102 21.88 -1.28 3.75
N GLU A 103 21.96 -1.24 2.43
CA GLU A 103 22.74 -0.23 1.70
C GLU A 103 21.88 0.81 1.00
N GLY A 104 20.56 0.75 1.24
CA GLY A 104 19.59 1.56 0.51
C GLY A 104 18.97 2.67 1.33
N VAL A 105 18.43 3.62 0.64
CA VAL A 105 17.51 4.62 1.16
C VAL A 105 16.12 4.21 0.69
N LEU A 106 15.13 4.30 1.56
CA LEU A 106 13.76 3.96 1.21
C LEU A 106 13.25 4.94 0.15
N GLY A 107 13.00 4.44 -1.05
CA GLY A 107 12.54 5.22 -2.19
C GLY A 107 11.02 5.17 -2.36
N PRO A 108 10.54 5.57 -3.53
CA PRO A 108 9.10 5.59 -3.80
C PRO A 108 8.50 4.19 -3.89
N VAL A 109 7.18 4.13 -3.72
CA VAL A 109 6.40 2.92 -3.95
C VAL A 109 6.51 2.51 -5.41
N GLN A 110 6.78 1.24 -5.63
CA GLN A 110 6.70 0.62 -6.95
C GLN A 110 5.28 0.15 -7.22
N LEU A 111 4.81 -0.82 -6.47
CA LEU A 111 3.44 -1.31 -6.51
C LEU A 111 3.10 -1.95 -5.16
N ASP A 112 1.85 -2.31 -4.99
CA ASP A 112 1.36 -3.01 -3.81
C ASP A 112 0.38 -4.11 -4.20
N GLU A 113 0.08 -4.97 -3.23
CA GLU A 113 -0.95 -6.00 -3.33
C GLU A 113 -1.77 -6.03 -2.06
N ILE A 114 -3.07 -6.26 -2.21
CA ILE A 114 -3.97 -6.52 -1.09
C ILE A 114 -4.56 -7.90 -1.32
N ARG A 115 -4.31 -8.81 -0.39
CA ARG A 115 -4.74 -10.22 -0.51
C ARG A 115 -5.62 -10.59 0.66
N PRO A 116 -6.56 -11.55 0.50
CA PRO A 116 -7.30 -12.09 1.64
C PRO A 116 -6.35 -12.77 2.61
N GLY A 117 -6.58 -12.60 3.90
CA GLY A 117 -5.92 -13.32 4.97
C GLY A 117 -6.89 -14.24 5.69
N ASP A 118 -6.40 -14.99 6.69
CA ASP A 118 -7.22 -15.95 7.44
C ASP A 118 -8.39 -15.28 8.17
N SER A 119 -8.19 -14.05 8.65
CA SER A 119 -9.20 -13.30 9.39
C SER A 119 -9.24 -11.82 9.00
N GLY A 120 -8.91 -11.51 7.77
CA GLY A 120 -8.85 -10.13 7.30
C GLY A 120 -8.12 -10.03 5.96
N CYS A 121 -7.10 -9.20 5.91
CA CYS A 121 -6.32 -9.00 4.69
C CYS A 121 -4.83 -8.80 4.99
N VAL A 122 -4.05 -8.95 3.94
CA VAL A 122 -2.61 -8.68 3.94
C VAL A 122 -2.36 -7.59 2.90
N HIS A 123 -1.75 -6.51 3.33
CA HIS A 123 -1.32 -5.43 2.43
C HIS A 123 0.20 -5.44 2.36
N GLU A 124 0.72 -5.72 1.20
CA GLU A 124 2.16 -5.74 0.93
C GLU A 124 2.50 -4.62 -0.04
N ILE A 125 3.42 -3.74 0.36
CA ILE A 125 3.84 -2.59 -0.43
C ILE A 125 5.32 -2.75 -0.73
N GLN A 126 5.65 -2.79 -2.02
CA GLN A 126 7.04 -2.81 -2.47
C GLN A 126 7.48 -1.40 -2.80
N LEU A 127 8.53 -0.95 -2.12
CA LEU A 127 9.19 0.31 -2.41
C LEU A 127 10.57 0.02 -3.02
N ILE A 128 11.13 1.00 -3.69
CA ILE A 128 12.54 0.91 -4.05
C ILE A 128 13.32 0.92 -2.73
N GLY A 129 14.11 -0.11 -2.49
CA GLY A 129 14.93 -0.23 -1.30
C GLY A 129 14.23 -0.73 -0.05
N GLY A 130 13.00 -1.24 -0.14
CA GLY A 130 12.35 -1.81 1.03
C GLY A 130 10.93 -2.28 0.80
N THR A 131 10.31 -2.79 1.88
CA THR A 131 8.94 -3.31 1.86
C THR A 131 8.18 -2.91 3.11
N ILE A 132 6.86 -2.83 2.98
CA ILE A 132 5.94 -2.69 4.10
C ILE A 132 4.95 -3.86 4.01
N LEU A 133 4.78 -4.59 5.10
CA LEU A 133 3.82 -5.70 5.18
C LEU A 133 2.93 -5.50 6.38
N VAL A 134 1.62 -5.42 6.16
CA VAL A 134 0.64 -5.29 7.23
C VAL A 134 -0.40 -6.38 7.09
N THR A 135 -0.61 -7.14 8.17
CA THR A 135 -1.72 -8.08 8.29
C THR A 135 -2.70 -7.52 9.31
N CYS A 136 -3.95 -7.39 8.94
CA CYS A 136 -4.96 -6.72 9.74
C CYS A 136 -6.36 -7.24 9.44
N ALA A 137 -7.35 -6.86 10.27
CA ALA A 137 -8.74 -7.23 10.03
C ALA A 137 -9.31 -6.49 8.82
N ASP A 138 -9.01 -5.22 8.68
CA ASP A 138 -9.43 -4.41 7.54
C ASP A 138 -8.57 -3.13 7.48
N LEU A 139 -8.69 -2.42 6.39
CA LEU A 139 -8.04 -1.12 6.20
C LEU A 139 -9.01 -0.14 5.54
N ASP A 140 -8.72 1.15 5.71
CA ASP A 140 -9.42 2.22 5.01
C ASP A 140 -8.37 3.15 4.41
N ALA A 141 -8.47 3.40 3.12
CA ALA A 141 -7.60 4.30 2.41
C ALA A 141 -8.39 5.54 1.98
N THR A 142 -7.87 6.71 2.30
CA THR A 142 -8.49 7.98 1.94
C THR A 142 -7.45 8.93 1.38
N TRP A 143 -7.84 9.67 0.36
CA TRP A 143 -7.06 10.79 -0.16
C TRP A 143 -7.57 12.07 0.47
N ARG A 144 -6.68 12.84 1.03
CA ARG A 144 -7.04 14.12 1.64
C ARG A 144 -6.02 15.18 1.29
N ARG A 145 -6.46 16.42 1.42
CA ARG A 145 -5.60 17.56 1.15
C ARG A 145 -4.48 17.63 2.16
N ALA A 146 -3.26 17.83 1.67
CA ALA A 146 -2.12 18.04 2.54
C ALA A 146 -2.31 19.29 3.39
N PRO A 147 -1.85 19.30 4.67
CA PRO A 147 -1.93 20.50 5.48
C PRO A 147 -1.18 21.64 4.82
N THR A 148 -1.81 22.81 4.78
CA THR A 148 -1.13 24.04 4.35
C THR A 148 -0.31 24.54 5.53
N SER A 149 0.98 24.67 5.32
CA SER A 149 1.89 25.27 6.32
C SER A 149 1.82 26.78 6.26
#